data_a8ad1a9925bdbc3e6c5c8a70160bf4f6
#
_entry.id   a8ad1a9925bdbc3e6c5c8a70160bf4f6
#
_cell.length_a   1.000
_cell.length_b   1.000
_cell.length_c   1.000
_cell.angle_alpha   90.00
_cell.angle_beta   90.00
_cell.angle_gamma   90.00
#
_symmetry.space_group_name_H-M   'P 1'
#
loop_
_entity.id
_entity.type
_entity.pdbx_description
1 polymer ?
#
loop_
_entity_poly.entity_id
_entity_poly.type
_entity_poly.pdbx_seq_one_letter_code
_entity_poly.pdbx_strand_id
1 'polypeptide(L)'
;ADNSPYIVAGSGHGGYDSIIMGPTDRIIENGDVLIIDTGTVYDGYFCDFDRNFAFGKVDDDTRHAHEAVFNSTDAGFAAAIPGATTTDVWKAMWDVLEAGGALSNDVGRMGHGLGMQLTEWPSNTADDHTVLEPGVVLTLEPGMTFAPGRQMVHEENIVITENGPEWLSRRAPAEM
;
A
#
# COMPACT_ATOMS: atom_id res chain seq x y z
N ALA A 1 -12.81 -15.59 8.15
CA ALA A 1 -11.93 -15.89 7.01
C ALA A 1 -11.87 -17.41 6.80
N ASP A 2 -11.82 -17.84 5.56
CA ASP A 2 -11.73 -19.27 5.22
C ASP A 2 -10.27 -19.71 5.21
N ASN A 3 -9.38 -18.80 4.81
CA ASN A 3 -7.96 -19.04 4.62
C ASN A 3 -7.18 -17.74 4.68
N SER A 4 -5.90 -17.83 5.05
CA SER A 4 -4.88 -16.80 4.83
C SER A 4 -3.82 -17.39 3.91
N PRO A 5 -3.92 -17.18 2.59
CA PRO A 5 -3.13 -17.91 1.60
C PRO A 5 -1.68 -17.50 1.55
N TYR A 6 -1.35 -16.32 2.05
CA TYR A 6 0.01 -15.80 2.06
C TYR A 6 0.26 -14.91 3.26
N ILE A 7 1.50 -14.82 3.64
CA ILE A 7 2.10 -13.81 4.48
C ILE A 7 3.54 -13.64 4.01
N VAL A 8 3.91 -12.43 3.66
CA VAL A 8 5.29 -12.02 3.42
C VAL A 8 5.65 -10.92 4.40
N ALA A 9 6.91 -10.82 4.75
CA ALA A 9 7.36 -9.84 5.72
C ALA A 9 8.81 -9.48 5.46
N GLY A 10 9.14 -8.21 5.62
CA GLY A 10 10.50 -7.70 5.55
C GLY A 10 10.81 -6.85 6.77
N SER A 11 12.05 -6.85 7.22
CA SER A 11 12.46 -5.96 8.30
C SER A 11 13.86 -5.40 8.06
N GLY A 12 14.07 -4.16 8.52
CA GLY A 12 15.35 -3.49 8.44
C GLY A 12 15.42 -2.28 9.34
N HIS A 13 16.65 -1.79 9.57
CA HIS A 13 16.88 -0.63 10.40
C HIS A 13 16.40 0.65 9.71
N GLY A 14 15.35 1.26 10.27
CA GLY A 14 14.73 2.47 9.74
C GLY A 14 14.01 2.29 8.40
N GLY A 15 13.72 1.06 7.98
CA GLY A 15 13.07 0.69 6.72
C GLY A 15 13.53 -0.69 6.27
N TYR A 16 12.96 -1.18 5.19
CA TYR A 16 13.28 -2.49 4.61
C TYR A 16 13.67 -2.31 3.14
N ASP A 17 14.38 -3.27 2.57
CA ASP A 17 14.88 -3.21 1.19
C ASP A 17 13.99 -3.94 0.18
N SER A 18 13.02 -4.70 0.65
CA SER A 18 12.03 -5.40 -0.17
C SER A 18 10.76 -5.67 0.65
N ILE A 19 9.61 -5.61 -0.02
CA ILE A 19 8.31 -6.02 0.55
C ILE A 19 8.06 -7.53 0.35
N ILE A 20 8.72 -8.14 -0.63
CA ILE A 20 8.56 -9.56 -0.97
C ILE A 20 9.70 -10.35 -0.35
N MET A 21 9.57 -10.70 0.91
CA MET A 21 10.55 -11.50 1.64
C MET A 21 9.89 -12.68 2.35
N GLY A 22 10.61 -13.78 2.37
CA GLY A 22 10.30 -14.91 3.25
C GLY A 22 10.95 -14.76 4.63
N PRO A 23 10.65 -15.66 5.56
CA PRO A 23 11.25 -15.65 6.89
C PRO A 23 12.78 -15.84 6.80
N THR A 24 13.51 -15.14 7.67
CA THR A 24 14.96 -15.23 7.82
C THR A 24 15.32 -15.40 9.29
N ASP A 25 16.59 -15.71 9.57
CA ASP A 25 17.11 -15.76 10.95
C ASP A 25 17.48 -14.37 11.50
N ARG A 26 17.16 -13.29 10.80
CA ARG A 26 17.41 -11.92 11.25
C ARG A 26 16.63 -11.63 12.53
N ILE A 27 17.33 -11.23 13.57
CA ILE A 27 16.73 -10.78 14.84
C ILE A 27 16.29 -9.32 14.68
N ILE A 28 15.05 -9.03 15.04
CA ILE A 28 14.51 -7.67 15.06
C ILE A 28 15.13 -6.90 16.21
N GLU A 29 15.61 -5.69 15.93
CA GLU A 29 16.32 -4.83 16.88
C GLU A 29 15.60 -3.49 17.06
N ASN A 30 16.02 -2.72 18.07
CA ASN A 30 15.52 -1.36 18.28
C ASN A 30 15.90 -0.43 17.12
N GLY A 31 14.92 0.27 16.56
CA GLY A 31 15.08 1.10 15.36
C GLY A 31 14.69 0.40 14.07
N ASP A 32 14.30 -0.88 14.12
CA ASP A 32 13.78 -1.59 12.96
C ASP A 32 12.36 -1.20 12.62
N VAL A 33 12.04 -1.32 11.35
CA VAL A 33 10.67 -1.36 10.84
C VAL A 33 10.43 -2.77 10.28
N LEU A 34 9.31 -3.37 10.66
CA LEU A 34 8.78 -4.60 10.07
C LEU A 34 7.57 -4.24 9.20
N ILE A 35 7.60 -4.64 7.95
CA ILE A 35 6.38 -4.72 7.13
C ILE A 35 5.83 -6.14 7.19
N ILE A 36 4.52 -6.24 7.26
CA ILE A 36 3.77 -7.47 7.03
C ILE A 36 2.79 -7.18 5.90
N ASP A 37 2.94 -7.90 4.80
CA ASP A 37 2.01 -7.95 3.69
C ASP A 37 1.26 -9.28 3.78
N THR A 38 -0.06 -9.20 3.93
CA THR A 38 -0.91 -10.36 4.12
C THR A 38 -2.36 -10.08 3.78
N GLY A 39 -3.05 -11.12 3.38
CA GLY A 39 -4.48 -11.07 3.18
C GLY A 39 -5.18 -12.33 3.62
N THR A 40 -6.48 -12.30 3.53
CA THR A 40 -7.34 -13.44 3.82
C THR A 40 -8.33 -13.65 2.67
N VAL A 41 -8.87 -14.86 2.61
CA VAL A 41 -9.98 -15.19 1.72
C VAL A 41 -11.23 -15.45 2.57
N TYR A 42 -12.34 -14.89 2.13
CA TYR A 42 -13.66 -15.18 2.68
C TYR A 42 -14.66 -15.34 1.54
N ASP A 43 -15.35 -16.47 1.50
CA ASP A 43 -16.32 -16.83 0.46
C ASP A 43 -15.78 -16.66 -0.98
N GLY A 44 -14.48 -16.94 -1.18
CA GLY A 44 -13.78 -16.84 -2.44
C GLY A 44 -13.24 -15.44 -2.79
N TYR A 45 -13.42 -14.44 -1.95
CA TYR A 45 -12.92 -13.09 -2.16
C TYR A 45 -11.71 -12.78 -1.28
N PHE A 46 -10.72 -12.10 -1.88
CA PHE A 46 -9.48 -11.69 -1.23
C PHE A 46 -9.59 -10.31 -0.59
N CYS A 47 -8.80 -10.09 0.46
CA CYS A 47 -8.34 -8.78 0.90
C CYS A 47 -6.82 -8.76 0.94
N ASP A 48 -6.22 -7.58 0.90
CA ASP A 48 -4.79 -7.34 0.80
C ASP A 48 -4.37 -6.14 1.64
N PHE A 49 -3.35 -6.30 2.49
CA PHE A 49 -2.94 -5.25 3.43
C PHE A 49 -1.46 -5.26 3.71
N ASP A 50 -0.83 -4.11 3.53
CA ASP A 50 0.48 -3.81 4.11
C ASP A 50 0.36 -3.09 5.44
N ARG A 51 1.09 -3.59 6.43
CA ARG A 51 1.15 -2.97 7.76
C ARG A 51 2.59 -2.81 8.23
N ASN A 52 2.93 -1.61 8.67
CA ASN A 52 4.24 -1.25 9.19
C ASN A 52 4.23 -1.20 10.70
N PHE A 53 5.28 -1.75 11.31
CA PHE A 53 5.47 -1.79 12.76
C PHE A 53 6.88 -1.31 13.11
N ALA A 54 6.97 -0.24 13.91
CA ALA A 54 8.24 0.25 14.42
C ALA A 54 8.62 -0.46 15.73
N PHE A 55 9.86 -0.91 15.81
CA PHE A 55 10.43 -1.50 17.03
C PHE A 55 11.29 -0.48 17.74
N GLY A 56 10.75 0.10 18.82
CA GLY A 56 11.40 1.16 19.57
C GLY A 56 11.41 2.49 18.83
N LYS A 57 12.53 3.23 18.92
CA LYS A 57 12.63 4.56 18.32
C LYS A 57 13.23 4.47 16.92
N VAL A 58 12.43 4.80 15.91
CA VAL A 58 12.90 5.01 14.53
C VAL A 58 13.33 6.46 14.31
N ASP A 59 14.12 6.71 13.26
CA ASP A 59 14.58 8.05 12.89
C ASP A 59 13.48 8.91 12.26
N ASP A 60 13.77 10.19 12.03
CA ASP A 60 12.82 11.14 11.47
C ASP A 60 12.50 10.84 10.01
N ASP A 61 13.49 10.38 9.23
CA ASP A 61 13.30 10.03 7.82
C ASP A 61 12.33 8.85 7.68
N THR A 62 12.43 7.85 8.54
CA THR A 62 11.50 6.72 8.62
C THR A 62 10.07 7.18 8.92
N ARG A 63 9.90 8.05 9.92
CA ARG A 63 8.57 8.58 10.25
C ARG A 63 7.98 9.39 9.12
N HIS A 64 8.79 10.22 8.49
CA HIS A 64 8.38 11.04 7.35
C HIS A 64 7.97 10.18 6.14
N ALA A 65 8.74 9.13 5.85
CA ALA A 65 8.39 8.19 4.78
C ALA A 65 7.06 7.47 5.06
N HIS A 66 6.84 7.03 6.31
CA HIS A 66 5.56 6.42 6.69
C HIS A 66 4.39 7.40 6.56
N GLU A 67 4.55 8.64 7.01
CA GLU A 67 3.55 9.70 6.84
C GLU A 67 3.27 9.95 5.34
N ALA A 68 4.30 9.94 4.50
CA ALA A 68 4.14 10.14 3.07
C ALA A 68 3.30 9.02 2.41
N VAL A 69 3.60 7.74 2.67
CA VAL A 69 2.81 6.63 2.10
C VAL A 69 1.40 6.59 2.67
N PHE A 70 1.20 6.90 3.95
CA PHE A 70 -0.12 6.99 4.58
C PHE A 70 -0.97 8.08 3.93
N ASN A 71 -0.42 9.30 3.78
CA ASN A 71 -1.12 10.44 3.16
C ASN A 71 -1.33 10.20 1.65
N SER A 72 -0.42 9.50 0.99
CA SER A 72 -0.56 9.09 -0.42
C SER A 72 -1.77 8.16 -0.60
N THR A 73 -1.99 7.21 0.31
CA THR A 73 -3.19 6.37 0.31
C THR A 73 -4.48 7.20 0.43
N ASP A 74 -4.48 8.25 1.28
CA ASP A 74 -5.63 9.15 1.40
C ASP A 74 -5.85 9.97 0.12
N ALA A 75 -4.77 10.39 -0.56
CA ALA A 75 -4.87 11.08 -1.84
C ALA A 75 -5.44 10.16 -2.94
N GLY A 76 -4.98 8.92 -2.99
CA GLY A 76 -5.54 7.89 -3.88
C GLY A 76 -7.02 7.65 -3.62
N PHE A 77 -7.42 7.53 -2.35
CA PHE A 77 -8.82 7.41 -1.96
C PHE A 77 -9.65 8.59 -2.46
N ALA A 78 -9.19 9.82 -2.24
CA ALA A 78 -9.92 11.01 -2.67
C ALA A 78 -10.05 11.11 -4.20
N ALA A 79 -9.08 10.61 -4.95
CA ALA A 79 -9.09 10.60 -6.42
C ALA A 79 -9.91 9.47 -7.04
N ALA A 80 -10.18 8.39 -6.29
CA ALA A 80 -10.86 7.18 -6.77
C ALA A 80 -12.39 7.35 -6.85
N ILE A 81 -12.85 8.36 -7.58
CA ILE A 81 -14.28 8.65 -7.77
C ILE A 81 -14.81 8.00 -9.07
N PRO A 82 -16.13 7.75 -9.19
CA PRO A 82 -16.72 7.28 -10.44
C PRO A 82 -16.37 8.20 -11.62
N GLY A 83 -15.89 7.63 -12.72
CA GLY A 83 -15.49 8.35 -13.93
C GLY A 83 -14.04 8.82 -13.94
N ALA A 84 -13.31 8.81 -12.82
CA ALA A 84 -11.87 8.98 -12.81
C ALA A 84 -11.18 7.74 -13.42
N THR A 85 -9.92 7.87 -13.78
CA THR A 85 -9.11 6.74 -14.27
C THR A 85 -8.15 6.23 -13.21
N THR A 86 -7.68 4.99 -13.37
CA THR A 86 -6.59 4.46 -12.53
C THR A 86 -5.32 5.30 -12.61
N THR A 87 -5.04 5.93 -13.76
CA THR A 87 -3.95 6.92 -13.90
C THR A 87 -4.17 8.16 -13.02
N ASP A 88 -5.41 8.65 -12.87
CA ASP A 88 -5.70 9.78 -11.99
C ASP A 88 -5.43 9.41 -10.52
N VAL A 89 -5.81 8.20 -10.11
CA VAL A 89 -5.54 7.66 -8.78
C VAL A 89 -4.03 7.52 -8.56
N TRP A 90 -3.32 6.90 -9.52
CA TRP A 90 -1.87 6.78 -9.49
C TRP A 90 -1.19 8.14 -9.35
N LYS A 91 -1.61 9.12 -10.17
CA LYS A 91 -1.02 10.46 -10.15
C LYS A 91 -1.23 11.17 -8.82
N ALA A 92 -2.42 11.09 -8.25
CA ALA A 92 -2.71 11.69 -6.95
C ALA A 92 -1.82 11.11 -5.85
N MET A 93 -1.59 9.81 -5.87
CA MET A 93 -0.67 9.13 -4.94
C MET A 93 0.78 9.53 -5.19
N TRP A 94 1.22 9.53 -6.45
CA TRP A 94 2.59 9.88 -6.79
C TRP A 94 2.96 11.31 -6.40
N ASP A 95 2.09 12.28 -6.64
CA ASP A 95 2.33 13.69 -6.30
C ASP A 95 2.63 13.86 -4.79
N VAL A 96 1.98 13.08 -3.92
CA VAL A 96 2.24 13.08 -2.47
C VAL A 96 3.59 12.44 -2.15
N LEU A 97 3.90 11.30 -2.77
CA LEU A 97 5.18 10.61 -2.55
C LEU A 97 6.37 11.46 -3.03
N GLU A 98 6.25 12.07 -4.21
CA GLU A 98 7.29 12.96 -4.76
C GLU A 98 7.52 14.18 -3.85
N ALA A 99 6.45 14.82 -3.37
CA ALA A 99 6.53 15.89 -2.39
C ALA A 99 7.12 15.43 -1.04
N GLY A 100 6.89 14.18 -0.66
CA GLY A 100 7.46 13.50 0.51
C GLY A 100 8.91 13.04 0.35
N GLY A 101 9.55 13.33 -0.79
CA GLY A 101 10.96 13.01 -1.03
C GLY A 101 11.22 11.60 -1.55
N ALA A 102 10.24 10.97 -2.18
CA ALA A 102 10.44 9.68 -2.83
C ALA A 102 11.56 9.77 -3.88
N LEU A 103 12.53 8.86 -3.79
CA LEU A 103 13.58 8.72 -4.79
C LEU A 103 13.09 7.90 -5.99
N SER A 104 12.24 6.93 -5.75
CA SER A 104 11.60 6.07 -6.74
C SER A 104 10.37 5.38 -6.15
N ASN A 105 9.57 4.79 -7.04
CA ASN A 105 8.57 3.79 -6.72
C ASN A 105 8.99 2.45 -7.33
N ASP A 106 9.78 1.69 -6.59
CA ASP A 106 10.34 0.43 -7.09
C ASP A 106 9.30 -0.72 -7.08
N VAL A 107 8.15 -0.53 -6.45
CA VAL A 107 7.01 -1.48 -6.52
C VAL A 107 6.35 -1.44 -7.91
N GLY A 108 6.45 -0.32 -8.63
CA GLY A 108 6.01 -0.14 -10.02
C GLY A 108 4.57 0.36 -10.13
N ARG A 109 3.59 -0.38 -9.63
CA ARG A 109 2.19 0.05 -9.50
C ARG A 109 1.92 0.54 -8.08
N MET A 110 0.86 1.31 -7.90
CA MET A 110 0.40 1.78 -6.57
C MET A 110 -0.96 1.19 -6.23
N GLY A 111 -1.10 -0.13 -6.42
CA GLY A 111 -2.31 -0.89 -6.17
C GLY A 111 -2.89 -1.51 -7.45
N HIS A 112 -3.92 -2.31 -7.27
CA HIS A 112 -4.52 -3.14 -8.30
C HIS A 112 -5.98 -3.49 -8.01
N GLY A 113 -6.66 -4.08 -8.99
CA GLY A 113 -7.96 -4.71 -8.79
C GLY A 113 -7.84 -5.89 -7.82
N LEU A 114 -8.88 -6.09 -7.04
CA LEU A 114 -8.95 -7.08 -5.99
C LEU A 114 -10.34 -7.72 -5.98
N GLY A 115 -10.40 -9.05 -5.92
CA GLY A 115 -11.67 -9.76 -5.92
C GLY A 115 -11.52 -11.25 -5.72
N MET A 116 -11.88 -12.04 -6.70
CA MET A 116 -11.73 -13.51 -6.65
C MET A 116 -10.28 -13.96 -6.86
N GLN A 117 -9.40 -13.05 -7.30
CA GLN A 117 -7.96 -13.23 -7.28
C GLN A 117 -7.34 -12.14 -6.43
N LEU A 118 -6.15 -12.43 -5.87
CA LEU A 118 -5.39 -11.47 -5.09
C LEU A 118 -5.05 -10.23 -5.93
N THR A 119 -4.60 -10.44 -7.16
CA THR A 119 -4.33 -9.37 -8.11
C THR A 119 -5.20 -9.55 -9.34
N GLU A 120 -6.04 -8.57 -9.59
CA GLU A 120 -6.90 -8.47 -10.76
C GLU A 120 -6.62 -7.16 -11.52
N TRP A 121 -7.10 -7.07 -12.77
CA TRP A 121 -7.18 -5.82 -13.48
C TRP A 121 -8.29 -4.94 -12.85
N PRO A 122 -8.13 -3.59 -12.81
CA PRO A 122 -7.06 -2.79 -13.39
C PRO A 122 -5.84 -2.63 -12.46
N SER A 123 -4.81 -1.92 -12.95
CA SER A 123 -3.63 -1.56 -12.14
C SER A 123 -3.51 -0.03 -12.01
N ASN A 124 -3.22 0.45 -10.81
CA ASN A 124 -2.95 1.87 -10.57
C ASN A 124 -1.52 2.19 -11.05
N THR A 125 -1.38 2.50 -12.34
CA THR A 125 -0.12 2.84 -13.01
C THR A 125 -0.27 4.12 -13.84
N ALA A 126 0.86 4.69 -14.28
CA ALA A 126 0.88 5.91 -15.08
C ALA A 126 0.21 5.75 -16.47
N ASP A 127 0.06 4.55 -16.97
CA ASP A 127 -0.38 4.21 -18.32
C ASP A 127 -1.64 3.33 -18.40
N ASP A 128 -2.22 2.95 -17.27
CA ASP A 128 -3.53 2.28 -17.24
C ASP A 128 -4.65 3.34 -17.12
N HIS A 129 -5.36 3.58 -18.21
CA HIS A 129 -6.44 4.57 -18.29
C HIS A 129 -7.83 3.98 -18.07
N THR A 130 -7.93 2.87 -17.33
CA THR A 130 -9.21 2.25 -17.00
C THR A 130 -10.09 3.23 -16.24
N VAL A 131 -11.30 3.43 -16.72
CA VAL A 131 -12.31 4.26 -16.06
C VAL A 131 -12.89 3.50 -14.86
N LEU A 132 -12.92 4.15 -13.72
CA LEU A 132 -13.50 3.60 -12.49
C LEU A 132 -15.03 3.69 -12.53
N GLU A 133 -15.67 2.54 -12.44
CA GLU A 133 -17.11 2.41 -12.36
C GLU A 133 -17.56 1.94 -10.97
N PRO A 134 -18.78 2.26 -10.52
CA PRO A 134 -19.32 1.69 -9.30
C PRO A 134 -19.26 0.16 -9.29
N GLY A 135 -18.78 -0.43 -8.20
CA GLY A 135 -18.56 -1.85 -8.03
C GLY A 135 -17.10 -2.29 -8.23
N VAL A 136 -16.24 -1.45 -8.80
CA VAL A 136 -14.79 -1.73 -8.88
C VAL A 136 -14.19 -1.74 -7.48
N VAL A 137 -13.44 -2.79 -7.16
CA VAL A 137 -12.67 -2.93 -5.92
C VAL A 137 -11.18 -2.80 -6.25
N LEU A 138 -10.47 -1.99 -5.48
CA LEU A 138 -9.05 -1.72 -5.66
C LEU A 138 -8.29 -1.83 -4.35
N THR A 139 -7.02 -2.18 -4.43
CA THR A 139 -6.04 -1.80 -3.42
C THR A 139 -5.49 -0.41 -3.74
N LEU A 140 -5.13 0.35 -2.71
CA LEU A 140 -4.31 1.55 -2.78
C LEU A 140 -3.01 1.24 -2.05
N GLU A 141 -1.94 1.04 -2.82
CA GLU A 141 -0.66 0.50 -2.35
C GLU A 141 0.52 1.41 -2.74
N PRO A 142 0.53 2.67 -2.26
CA PRO A 142 1.66 3.55 -2.53
C PRO A 142 2.90 3.08 -1.79
N GLY A 143 4.00 2.95 -2.53
CA GLY A 143 5.32 2.61 -2.02
C GLY A 143 6.39 3.60 -2.48
N MET A 144 7.40 3.83 -1.65
CA MET A 144 8.53 4.68 -1.99
C MET A 144 9.84 4.11 -1.49
N THR A 145 10.89 4.28 -2.28
CA THR A 145 12.27 4.26 -1.79
C THR A 145 12.62 5.67 -1.34
N PHE A 146 12.98 5.84 -0.06
CA PHE A 146 13.32 7.15 0.50
C PHE A 146 14.81 7.30 0.87
N ALA A 147 15.54 6.17 0.90
CA ALA A 147 17.00 6.11 1.03
C ALA A 147 17.51 4.80 0.41
N PRO A 148 18.80 4.68 0.09
CA PRO A 148 19.35 3.42 -0.40
C PRO A 148 19.07 2.25 0.53
N GLY A 149 18.39 1.19 0.01
CA GLY A 149 17.99 0.01 0.79
C GLY A 149 16.90 0.27 1.84
N ARG A 150 16.18 1.39 1.72
CA ARG A 150 15.08 1.75 2.65
C ARG A 150 13.82 2.10 1.87
N GLN A 151 12.86 1.21 1.95
CA GLN A 151 11.53 1.36 1.37
C GLN A 151 10.47 1.53 2.48
N MET A 152 9.34 2.09 2.09
CA MET A 152 8.12 2.15 2.89
C MET A 152 6.93 1.96 1.96
N VAL A 153 5.99 1.12 2.36
CA VAL A 153 4.74 0.85 1.64
C VAL A 153 3.57 0.91 2.62
N HIS A 154 2.40 1.27 2.16
CA HIS A 154 1.16 1.20 2.92
C HIS A 154 0.05 0.74 2.00
N GLU A 155 -0.88 -0.10 2.47
CA GLU A 155 -1.93 -0.63 1.62
C GLU A 155 -3.28 -0.71 2.32
N GLU A 156 -4.32 -0.31 1.59
CA GLU A 156 -5.72 -0.38 2.01
C GLU A 156 -6.62 -0.82 0.86
N ASN A 157 -7.77 -1.40 1.19
CA ASN A 157 -8.75 -1.83 0.21
C ASN A 157 -9.96 -0.89 0.18
N ILE A 158 -10.41 -0.55 -1.03
CA ILE A 158 -11.55 0.33 -1.28
C ILE A 158 -12.53 -0.28 -2.28
N VAL A 159 -13.76 0.19 -2.25
CA VAL A 159 -14.74 -0.03 -3.31
C VAL A 159 -15.21 1.30 -3.86
N ILE A 160 -15.38 1.39 -5.17
CA ILE A 160 -16.00 2.54 -5.82
C ILE A 160 -17.51 2.38 -5.72
N THR A 161 -18.20 3.36 -5.16
CA THR A 161 -19.67 3.41 -5.11
C THR A 161 -20.20 4.54 -5.98
N GLU A 162 -21.51 4.61 -6.20
CA GLU A 162 -22.14 5.73 -6.93
C GLU A 162 -21.87 7.10 -6.27
N ASN A 163 -21.58 7.11 -4.98
CA ASN A 163 -21.34 8.32 -4.17
C ASN A 163 -19.86 8.64 -3.98
N GLY A 164 -18.95 7.83 -4.52
CA GLY A 164 -17.50 7.92 -4.34
C GLY A 164 -16.90 6.67 -3.70
N PRO A 165 -15.62 6.70 -3.33
CA PRO A 165 -14.96 5.56 -2.73
C PRO A 165 -15.40 5.31 -1.29
N GLU A 166 -15.39 4.04 -0.88
CA GLU A 166 -15.61 3.61 0.49
C GLU A 166 -14.49 2.66 0.93
N TRP A 167 -14.01 2.82 2.17
CA TRP A 167 -13.06 1.88 2.77
C TRP A 167 -13.75 0.54 3.05
N LEU A 168 -13.17 -0.55 2.59
CA LEU A 168 -13.69 -1.90 2.87
C LEU A 168 -13.28 -2.41 4.26
N SER A 169 -12.34 -1.74 4.91
CA SER A 169 -11.88 -2.08 6.24
C SER A 169 -11.60 -0.82 7.07
N ARG A 170 -11.41 -1.04 8.37
CA ARG A 170 -10.91 0.03 9.23
C ARG A 170 -9.48 0.36 8.84
N ARG A 171 -9.24 1.65 8.57
CA ARG A 171 -7.90 2.19 8.30
C ARG A 171 -6.89 1.78 9.36
N ALA A 172 -5.64 1.56 8.97
CA ALA A 172 -4.53 1.50 9.90
C ALA A 172 -4.41 2.78 10.71
N PRO A 173 -3.82 2.73 11.93
CA PRO A 173 -3.40 3.95 12.63
C PRO A 173 -2.41 4.75 11.76
N ALA A 174 -2.44 6.09 11.89
CA ALA A 174 -1.46 6.95 11.24
C ALA A 174 -0.05 6.82 11.83
N GLU A 175 0.06 6.22 13.00
CA GLU A 175 1.34 5.94 13.68
C GLU A 175 1.71 4.46 13.51
N MET A 176 3.01 4.20 13.30
CA MET A 176 3.58 2.85 13.24
C MET A 176 3.64 2.19 14.60
#